data_972f95b28f53b764b5834a0decb57e55
#
_entry.id   972f95b28f53b764b5834a0decb57e55
#
_cell.length_a   1.000
_cell.length_b   1.000
_cell.length_c   1.000
_cell.angle_alpha   90.00
_cell.angle_beta   90.00
_cell.angle_gamma   90.00
#
_symmetry.space_group_name_H-M   'P 1'
#
loop_
_entity.id
_entity.type
_entity.pdbx_description
1 polymer ?
#
loop_
_entity_poly.entity_id
_entity_poly.type
_entity_poly.pdbx_seq_one_letter_code
_entity_poly.pdbx_strand_id
1 'polypeptide(L)'
;MPRLPRMRLPKIRIPNLLPLVLAAATLTVLSFFLYQYRQRSISLSVSWLTTQSELSQSRSHNENLQSRITELESENQRQKNIELSSTIDEIKKTYVKSVAVYEDLIDLKNPPAKLQGSYAEIVNLLSKTEYSSAEAKLTQLSKDISTEVQKQSAASAPAPDSVAAPANNNPPGTGYSRQTVSSDAGSFVVSIVSADLGSTRVIVDTASDSDCANNCPVLPLGTYVSRSGAFAGINGSYFCPASYPSCVGKTNSFDLLLMNKNKTYFNSANNVYSGNPAVIFSPGSIRFVSAASQWGRDTGVDGVLSNYPLLVSGGNVVFGGNDDPKQGSKGNRSFVANKGNTVYIGVVHSATVSESARILKALSMENGLNLDNGGSTALWSGGYKVGPGRYLPNAILFVRR
;
A
#
# COMPACT_ATOMS: atom_id res chain seq x y z
N MET A 1 8.02 94.82 124.49
CA MET A 1 7.57 94.10 123.27
C MET A 1 8.68 94.13 122.24
N PRO A 2 9.30 93.05 121.88
CA PRO A 2 10.44 93.02 120.97
C PRO A 2 9.96 92.85 119.49
N ARG A 3 10.61 93.57 118.63
CA ARG A 3 10.39 93.53 117.19
C ARG A 3 11.12 92.31 116.59
N LEU A 4 10.42 91.48 115.76
CA LEU A 4 10.99 90.34 115.04
C LEU A 4 11.78 90.86 113.82
N PRO A 5 12.89 90.23 113.42
CA PRO A 5 13.71 90.62 112.29
C PRO A 5 13.13 90.15 110.92
N ARG A 6 13.20 91.00 109.88
CA ARG A 6 12.83 90.73 108.54
C ARG A 6 13.90 89.77 107.90
N MET A 7 13.53 88.53 107.57
CA MET A 7 14.32 87.67 106.68
C MET A 7 14.27 88.18 105.24
N ARG A 8 15.43 88.43 104.63
CA ARG A 8 15.55 88.65 103.17
C ARG A 8 15.66 87.35 102.50
N LEU A 9 14.72 86.99 101.58
CA LEU A 9 14.79 85.86 100.68
C LEU A 9 15.85 86.10 99.60
N PRO A 10 16.70 85.07 99.29
CA PRO A 10 17.70 85.21 98.21
C PRO A 10 17.03 85.29 96.83
N LYS A 11 17.45 86.23 96.00
CA LYS A 11 17.04 86.33 94.57
C LYS A 11 17.63 85.14 93.82
N ILE A 12 16.80 84.17 93.53
CA ILE A 12 17.15 83.07 92.58
C ILE A 12 17.24 83.73 91.19
N ARG A 13 18.44 83.77 90.63
CA ARG A 13 18.63 84.12 89.22
C ARG A 13 18.19 82.85 88.45
N ILE A 14 17.04 82.89 87.75
CA ILE A 14 16.58 81.91 86.82
C ILE A 14 17.51 81.97 85.57
N PRO A 15 18.30 80.93 85.25
CA PRO A 15 19.09 81.01 84.04
C PRO A 15 18.18 81.15 82.81
N ASN A 16 18.66 81.89 81.83
CA ASN A 16 17.93 82.22 80.63
C ASN A 16 17.69 80.86 79.87
N LEU A 17 16.52 80.20 80.08
CA LEU A 17 16.11 78.91 79.54
C LEU A 17 15.71 78.96 78.06
N LEU A 18 15.64 80.20 77.50
CA LEU A 18 15.20 80.42 76.12
C LEU A 18 16.03 79.65 75.08
N PRO A 19 17.39 79.58 75.14
CA PRO A 19 18.18 78.84 74.17
C PRO A 19 17.98 77.31 74.29
N LEU A 20 17.75 76.81 75.52
CA LEU A 20 17.48 75.42 75.75
C LEU A 20 16.10 74.97 75.22
N VAL A 21 15.09 75.83 75.35
CA VAL A 21 13.75 75.55 74.77
C VAL A 21 13.79 75.61 73.27
N LEU A 22 14.51 76.57 72.71
CA LEU A 22 14.71 76.65 71.26
C LEU A 22 15.46 75.42 70.71
N ALA A 23 16.52 74.93 71.36
CA ALA A 23 17.24 73.75 70.99
C ALA A 23 16.39 72.46 71.09
N ALA A 24 15.57 72.37 72.16
CA ALA A 24 14.63 71.25 72.29
C ALA A 24 13.54 71.29 71.19
N ALA A 25 13.02 72.49 70.88
CA ALA A 25 12.02 72.61 69.80
C ALA A 25 12.62 72.28 68.43
N THR A 26 13.87 72.70 68.15
CA THR A 26 14.51 72.33 66.89
C THR A 26 14.82 70.90 66.81
N LEU A 27 15.23 70.18 67.87
CA LEU A 27 15.45 68.73 67.91
C LEU A 27 14.14 67.99 67.76
N THR A 28 13.03 68.41 68.29
CA THR A 28 11.71 67.75 68.11
C THR A 28 11.23 67.92 66.66
N VAL A 29 11.38 69.09 66.05
CA VAL A 29 11.05 69.34 64.68
C VAL A 29 11.94 68.46 63.72
N LEU A 30 13.26 68.38 63.99
CA LEU A 30 14.19 67.58 63.22
C LEU A 30 13.87 66.08 63.34
N SER A 31 13.59 65.59 64.55
CA SER A 31 13.21 64.23 64.79
C SER A 31 11.87 63.85 64.13
N PHE A 32 10.91 64.85 64.11
CA PHE A 32 9.65 64.67 63.40
C PHE A 32 9.88 64.53 61.84
N PHE A 33 10.71 65.39 61.26
CA PHE A 33 11.06 65.29 59.84
C PHE A 33 11.86 64.04 59.51
N LEU A 34 12.78 63.63 60.37
CA LEU A 34 13.52 62.36 60.22
C LEU A 34 12.57 61.17 60.33
N TYR A 35 11.60 61.19 61.22
CA TYR A 35 10.60 60.13 61.32
C TYR A 35 9.70 60.09 60.06
N GLN A 36 9.22 61.24 59.57
CA GLN A 36 8.44 61.36 58.33
C GLN A 36 9.25 60.87 57.14
N TYR A 37 10.52 61.28 57.05
CA TYR A 37 11.39 60.84 55.95
C TYR A 37 11.62 59.31 55.99
N ARG A 38 11.84 58.77 57.18
CA ARG A 38 11.98 57.31 57.35
C ARG A 38 10.72 56.53 57.00
N GLN A 39 9.56 57.02 57.35
CA GLN A 39 8.26 56.43 57.02
C GLN A 39 8.02 56.48 55.52
N ARG A 40 8.32 57.58 54.85
CA ARG A 40 8.23 57.66 53.39
C ARG A 40 9.22 56.77 52.70
N SER A 41 10.46 56.63 53.17
CA SER A 41 11.48 55.76 52.62
C SER A 41 11.06 54.31 52.74
N ILE A 42 10.50 53.90 53.90
CA ILE A 42 9.97 52.56 54.07
C ILE A 42 8.78 52.27 53.15
N SER A 43 7.84 53.18 53.05
CA SER A 43 6.67 53.00 52.15
C SER A 43 7.08 52.90 50.69
N LEU A 44 8.03 53.73 50.25
CA LEU A 44 8.59 53.66 48.89
C LEU A 44 9.33 52.33 48.62
N SER A 45 10.13 51.88 49.58
CA SER A 45 10.83 50.59 49.44
C SER A 45 9.87 49.39 49.40
N VAL A 46 8.81 49.40 50.19
CA VAL A 46 7.76 48.38 50.19
C VAL A 46 7.00 48.41 48.84
N SER A 47 6.57 49.60 48.38
CA SER A 47 5.88 49.70 47.10
C SER A 47 6.78 49.30 45.91
N TRP A 48 8.07 49.62 45.96
CA TRP A 48 9.03 49.18 44.96
C TRP A 48 9.20 47.65 44.93
N LEU A 49 9.30 47.00 46.08
CA LEU A 49 9.39 45.55 46.22
C LEU A 49 8.10 44.86 45.73
N THR A 50 6.94 45.39 46.07
CA THR A 50 5.65 44.85 45.57
C THR A 50 5.54 44.98 44.06
N THR A 51 5.85 46.15 43.49
CA THR A 51 5.84 46.35 42.03
C THR A 51 6.85 45.44 41.32
N GLN A 52 8.04 45.24 41.90
CA GLN A 52 9.04 44.32 41.35
C GLN A 52 8.55 42.85 41.39
N SER A 53 7.87 42.47 42.49
CA SER A 53 7.25 41.13 42.58
C SER A 53 6.14 40.95 41.56
N GLU A 54 5.24 41.93 41.42
CA GLU A 54 4.16 41.91 40.40
C GLU A 54 4.73 41.86 38.97
N LEU A 55 5.79 42.62 38.71
CA LEU A 55 6.46 42.59 37.41
C LEU A 55 7.10 41.21 37.11
N SER A 56 7.73 40.62 38.12
CA SER A 56 8.32 39.26 37.97
C SER A 56 7.25 38.19 37.74
N GLN A 57 6.13 38.25 38.45
CA GLN A 57 4.97 37.37 38.21
C GLN A 57 4.37 37.58 36.83
N SER A 58 4.20 38.85 36.42
CA SER A 58 3.69 39.15 35.07
C SER A 58 4.62 38.64 33.95
N ARG A 59 5.92 38.78 34.13
CA ARG A 59 6.92 38.21 33.20
C ARG A 59 6.82 36.69 33.12
N SER A 60 6.81 36.01 34.28
CA SER A 60 6.68 34.54 34.31
C SER A 60 5.36 34.07 33.70
N HIS A 61 4.28 34.82 33.94
CA HIS A 61 2.99 34.51 33.30
C HIS A 61 3.03 34.70 31.78
N ASN A 62 3.64 35.80 31.31
CA ASN A 62 3.83 36.01 29.86
C ASN A 62 4.72 34.94 29.19
N GLU A 63 5.81 34.54 29.85
CA GLU A 63 6.65 33.45 29.37
C GLU A 63 5.88 32.13 29.26
N ASN A 64 5.04 31.82 30.26
CA ASN A 64 4.17 30.65 30.24
C ASN A 64 3.14 30.72 29.10
N LEU A 65 2.50 31.87 28.90
CA LEU A 65 1.56 32.10 27.80
C LEU A 65 2.25 31.96 26.44
N GLN A 66 3.45 32.48 26.28
CA GLN A 66 4.22 32.39 25.04
C GLN A 66 4.57 30.93 24.74
N SER A 67 5.01 30.17 25.74
CA SER A 67 5.27 28.73 25.63
C SER A 67 4.01 27.97 25.21
N ARG A 68 2.88 28.30 25.83
CA ARG A 68 1.58 27.67 25.51
C ARG A 68 1.10 28.00 24.09
N ILE A 69 1.29 29.22 23.63
CA ILE A 69 1.00 29.62 22.25
C ILE A 69 1.85 28.81 21.28
N THR A 70 3.16 28.72 21.51
CA THR A 70 4.08 27.93 20.66
C THR A 70 3.70 26.46 20.60
N GLU A 71 3.32 25.88 21.75
CA GLU A 71 2.83 24.49 21.82
C GLU A 71 1.56 24.28 20.99
N LEU A 72 0.57 25.18 21.15
CA LEU A 72 -0.70 25.11 20.42
C LEU A 72 -0.50 25.32 18.90
N GLU A 73 0.39 26.24 18.51
CA GLU A 73 0.73 26.45 17.10
C GLU A 73 1.39 25.22 16.48
N SER A 74 2.32 24.58 17.20
CA SER A 74 2.98 23.36 16.76
C SER A 74 2.00 22.20 16.62
N GLU A 75 1.09 22.02 17.58
CA GLU A 75 0.05 20.99 17.54
C GLU A 75 -0.95 21.23 16.40
N ASN A 76 -1.37 22.47 16.18
CA ASN A 76 -2.25 22.84 15.06
C ASN A 76 -1.57 22.58 13.71
N GLN A 77 -0.28 22.91 13.58
CA GLN A 77 0.49 22.62 12.36
C GLN A 77 0.65 21.10 12.14
N ARG A 78 0.90 20.34 13.20
CA ARG A 78 0.97 18.87 13.15
C ARG A 78 -0.36 18.27 12.70
N GLN A 79 -1.48 18.74 13.25
CA GLN A 79 -2.82 18.28 12.90
C GLN A 79 -3.14 18.55 11.41
N LYS A 80 -2.83 19.77 10.95
CA LYS A 80 -3.00 20.12 9.52
C LYS A 80 -2.13 19.27 8.60
N ASN A 81 -0.92 18.94 8.99
CA ASN A 81 -0.04 18.08 8.20
C ASN A 81 -0.56 16.64 8.11
N ILE A 82 -1.14 16.10 9.20
CA ILE A 82 -1.76 14.77 9.21
C ILE A 82 -2.98 14.75 8.29
N GLU A 83 -3.85 15.74 8.38
CA GLU A 83 -5.03 15.86 7.53
C GLU A 83 -4.67 16.00 6.05
N LEU A 84 -3.68 16.84 5.74
CA LEU A 84 -3.16 17.01 4.38
C LEU A 84 -2.55 15.72 3.84
N SER A 85 -1.77 15.01 4.64
CA SER A 85 -1.19 13.71 4.24
C SER A 85 -2.28 12.68 3.93
N SER A 86 -3.30 12.57 4.79
CA SER A 86 -4.45 11.70 4.57
C SER A 86 -5.18 12.03 3.27
N THR A 87 -5.43 13.32 3.01
CA THR A 87 -6.08 13.78 1.77
C THR A 87 -5.24 13.45 0.54
N ILE A 88 -3.92 13.66 0.60
CA ILE A 88 -3.01 13.30 -0.50
C ILE A 88 -3.04 11.80 -0.78
N ASP A 89 -3.08 10.96 0.26
CA ASP A 89 -3.12 9.50 0.10
C ASP A 89 -4.45 9.03 -0.52
N GLU A 90 -5.58 9.63 -0.15
CA GLU A 90 -6.88 9.37 -0.79
C GLU A 90 -6.88 9.76 -2.27
N ILE A 91 -6.33 10.92 -2.60
CA ILE A 91 -6.19 11.38 -3.98
C ILE A 91 -5.35 10.39 -4.79
N LYS A 92 -4.15 10.02 -4.28
CA LYS A 92 -3.27 9.04 -4.93
C LYS A 92 -3.99 7.72 -5.16
N LYS A 93 -4.70 7.20 -4.16
CA LYS A 93 -5.47 5.94 -4.25
C LYS A 93 -6.52 6.01 -5.35
N THR A 94 -7.26 7.11 -5.44
CA THR A 94 -8.30 7.31 -6.47
C THR A 94 -7.68 7.38 -7.87
N TYR A 95 -6.56 8.08 -8.05
CA TYR A 95 -5.86 8.11 -9.35
C TYR A 95 -5.28 6.76 -9.75
N VAL A 96 -4.64 6.03 -8.83
CA VAL A 96 -4.13 4.66 -9.10
C VAL A 96 -5.26 3.73 -9.52
N LYS A 97 -6.41 3.80 -8.83
CA LYS A 97 -7.60 3.03 -9.18
C LYS A 97 -8.16 3.43 -10.56
N SER A 98 -8.16 4.74 -10.87
CA SER A 98 -8.60 5.23 -12.19
C SER A 98 -7.75 4.66 -13.33
N VAL A 99 -6.42 4.64 -13.16
CA VAL A 99 -5.51 4.03 -14.14
C VAL A 99 -5.79 2.54 -14.29
N ALA A 100 -5.93 1.80 -13.17
CA ALA A 100 -6.19 0.37 -13.20
C ALA A 100 -7.51 0.03 -13.90
N VAL A 101 -8.60 0.78 -13.64
CA VAL A 101 -9.90 0.59 -14.28
C VAL A 101 -9.83 0.94 -15.77
N TYR A 102 -9.05 1.95 -16.16
CA TYR A 102 -8.81 2.24 -17.57
C TYR A 102 -8.08 1.11 -18.28
N GLU A 103 -7.04 0.56 -17.67
CA GLU A 103 -6.31 -0.56 -18.23
C GLU A 103 -7.18 -1.82 -18.35
N ASP A 104 -8.07 -2.09 -17.37
CA ASP A 104 -9.07 -3.16 -17.48
C ASP A 104 -10.08 -2.89 -18.61
N LEU A 105 -10.48 -1.62 -18.83
CA LEU A 105 -11.39 -1.23 -19.92
C LEU A 105 -10.78 -1.47 -21.30
N ILE A 106 -9.52 -1.10 -21.51
CA ILE A 106 -8.84 -1.30 -22.81
C ILE A 106 -8.46 -2.77 -23.06
N ASP A 107 -8.45 -3.62 -22.04
CA ASP A 107 -8.25 -5.06 -22.20
C ASP A 107 -9.51 -5.78 -22.74
N LEU A 108 -10.67 -5.13 -22.73
CA LEU A 108 -11.88 -5.68 -23.33
C LEU A 108 -11.74 -5.72 -24.86
N LYS A 109 -12.16 -6.83 -25.46
CA LYS A 109 -12.34 -6.90 -26.91
C LYS A 109 -13.56 -6.05 -27.31
N ASN A 110 -13.33 -4.98 -28.08
CA ASN A 110 -14.39 -4.05 -28.49
C ASN A 110 -15.19 -3.49 -27.30
N PRO A 111 -14.58 -2.68 -26.43
CA PRO A 111 -15.26 -2.16 -25.24
C PRO A 111 -16.51 -1.37 -25.64
N PRO A 112 -17.67 -1.62 -25.01
CA PRO A 112 -18.89 -0.89 -25.30
C PRO A 112 -18.73 0.62 -25.12
N ALA A 113 -19.27 1.43 -26.03
CA ALA A 113 -19.19 2.90 -25.96
C ALA A 113 -19.70 3.47 -24.64
N LYS A 114 -20.69 2.82 -24.02
CA LYS A 114 -21.21 3.18 -22.69
C LYS A 114 -20.11 3.14 -21.61
N LEU A 115 -19.27 2.12 -21.59
CA LEU A 115 -18.19 1.99 -20.60
C LEU A 115 -17.10 3.05 -20.82
N GLN A 116 -16.79 3.36 -22.09
CA GLN A 116 -15.86 4.44 -22.44
C GLN A 116 -16.42 5.80 -22.00
N GLY A 117 -17.72 6.05 -22.21
CA GLY A 117 -18.41 7.27 -21.75
C GLY A 117 -18.39 7.40 -20.22
N SER A 118 -18.62 6.31 -19.50
CA SER A 118 -18.54 6.30 -18.03
C SER A 118 -17.13 6.65 -17.53
N TYR A 119 -16.09 6.19 -18.22
CA TYR A 119 -14.72 6.56 -17.87
C TYR A 119 -14.43 8.04 -18.13
N ALA A 120 -14.92 8.59 -19.26
CA ALA A 120 -14.78 10.02 -19.54
C ALA A 120 -15.44 10.91 -18.49
N GLU A 121 -16.59 10.49 -17.94
CA GLU A 121 -17.23 11.18 -16.81
C GLU A 121 -16.37 11.13 -15.55
N ILE A 122 -15.71 10.00 -15.25
CA ILE A 122 -14.79 9.87 -14.11
C ILE A 122 -13.63 10.85 -14.25
N VAL A 123 -13.01 10.94 -15.44
CA VAL A 123 -11.92 11.89 -15.70
C VAL A 123 -12.40 13.34 -15.50
N ASN A 124 -13.63 13.67 -15.92
CA ASN A 124 -14.20 14.99 -15.68
C ASN A 124 -14.42 15.27 -14.18
N LEU A 125 -14.85 14.30 -13.37
CA LEU A 125 -14.97 14.45 -11.91
C LEU A 125 -13.60 14.65 -11.26
N LEU A 126 -12.59 13.87 -11.65
CA LEU A 126 -11.23 14.02 -11.17
C LEU A 126 -10.65 15.42 -11.49
N SER A 127 -10.93 15.95 -12.68
CA SER A 127 -10.49 17.30 -13.08
C SER A 127 -11.15 18.42 -12.27
N LYS A 128 -12.32 18.16 -11.69
CA LYS A 128 -13.06 19.04 -10.78
C LYS A 128 -12.75 18.81 -9.29
N THR A 129 -11.79 17.93 -8.99
CA THR A 129 -11.45 17.54 -7.60
C THR A 129 -12.60 16.87 -6.82
N GLU A 130 -13.59 16.32 -7.53
CA GLU A 130 -14.74 15.60 -6.96
C GLU A 130 -14.39 14.13 -6.69
N TYR A 131 -13.41 13.88 -5.81
CA TYR A 131 -12.79 12.55 -5.61
C TYR A 131 -13.78 11.49 -5.11
N SER A 132 -14.66 11.83 -4.18
CA SER A 132 -15.70 10.92 -3.66
C SER A 132 -16.65 10.44 -4.76
N SER A 133 -17.10 11.35 -5.62
CA SER A 133 -17.97 11.03 -6.76
C SER A 133 -17.25 10.19 -7.80
N ALA A 134 -15.98 10.50 -8.07
CA ALA A 134 -15.12 9.73 -8.96
C ALA A 134 -14.91 8.30 -8.45
N GLU A 135 -14.65 8.11 -7.15
CA GLU A 135 -14.45 6.81 -6.52
C GLU A 135 -15.71 5.93 -6.62
N ALA A 136 -16.90 6.49 -6.37
CA ALA A 136 -18.15 5.77 -6.51
C ALA A 136 -18.37 5.30 -7.97
N LYS A 137 -18.11 6.18 -8.95
CA LYS A 137 -18.21 5.83 -10.39
C LYS A 137 -17.14 4.84 -10.83
N LEU A 138 -15.91 4.92 -10.30
CA LEU A 138 -14.86 3.94 -10.56
C LEU A 138 -15.27 2.54 -10.08
N THR A 139 -15.88 2.46 -8.90
CA THR A 139 -16.38 1.21 -8.35
C THR A 139 -17.47 0.60 -9.21
N GLN A 140 -18.41 1.42 -9.69
CA GLN A 140 -19.47 0.97 -10.60
C GLN A 140 -18.91 0.52 -11.95
N LEU A 141 -18.02 1.32 -12.56
CA LEU A 141 -17.40 0.98 -13.84
C LEU A 141 -16.58 -0.31 -13.78
N SER A 142 -15.82 -0.54 -12.70
CA SER A 142 -15.09 -1.80 -12.49
C SER A 142 -16.03 -3.01 -12.45
N LYS A 143 -17.21 -2.88 -11.82
CA LYS A 143 -18.25 -3.92 -11.82
C LYS A 143 -18.83 -4.15 -13.22
N ASP A 144 -19.10 -3.08 -13.97
CA ASP A 144 -19.65 -3.17 -15.32
C ASP A 144 -18.63 -3.82 -16.29
N ILE A 145 -17.35 -3.47 -16.18
CA ILE A 145 -16.25 -4.13 -16.91
C ILE A 145 -16.20 -5.63 -16.57
N SER A 146 -16.28 -5.99 -15.29
CA SER A 146 -16.29 -7.39 -14.86
C SER A 146 -17.44 -8.18 -15.47
N THR A 147 -18.62 -7.56 -15.57
CA THR A 147 -19.79 -8.15 -16.22
C THR A 147 -19.56 -8.36 -17.73
N GLU A 148 -18.92 -7.41 -18.39
CA GLU A 148 -18.59 -7.53 -19.81
C GLU A 148 -17.52 -8.59 -20.07
N VAL A 149 -16.49 -8.69 -19.22
CA VAL A 149 -15.50 -9.79 -19.26
C VAL A 149 -16.21 -11.16 -19.16
N GLN A 150 -17.21 -11.30 -18.28
CA GLN A 150 -17.98 -12.54 -18.15
C GLN A 150 -18.73 -12.88 -19.45
N LYS A 151 -19.39 -11.90 -20.07
CA LYS A 151 -20.11 -12.08 -21.36
C LYS A 151 -19.15 -12.50 -22.46
N GLN A 152 -18.01 -11.82 -22.60
CA GLN A 152 -17.02 -12.12 -23.64
C GLN A 152 -16.36 -13.49 -23.40
N SER A 153 -16.11 -13.88 -22.15
CA SER A 153 -15.61 -15.19 -21.79
C SER A 153 -16.64 -16.30 -22.09
N ALA A 154 -17.92 -16.06 -21.86
CA ALA A 154 -19.01 -16.98 -22.18
C ALA A 154 -19.17 -17.13 -23.70
N ALA A 155 -19.08 -16.05 -24.47
CA ALA A 155 -19.18 -16.05 -25.94
C ALA A 155 -17.98 -16.74 -26.62
N SER A 156 -16.81 -16.77 -25.98
CA SER A 156 -15.59 -17.42 -26.48
C SER A 156 -15.48 -18.90 -26.04
N ALA A 157 -16.39 -19.38 -25.20
CA ALA A 157 -16.44 -20.78 -24.79
C ALA A 157 -17.12 -21.60 -25.87
N PRO A 158 -16.69 -22.86 -26.15
CA PRO A 158 -17.53 -23.81 -26.87
C PRO A 158 -18.90 -23.88 -26.19
N ALA A 159 -19.98 -23.99 -27.01
CA ALA A 159 -21.35 -23.95 -26.50
C ALA A 159 -21.52 -24.78 -25.21
N PRO A 160 -22.14 -24.25 -24.18
CA PRO A 160 -22.38 -25.04 -22.99
C PRO A 160 -23.36 -26.15 -23.33
N ASP A 161 -22.95 -27.39 -23.11
CA ASP A 161 -23.94 -28.44 -22.90
C ASP A 161 -24.80 -27.99 -21.71
N SER A 162 -26.05 -27.77 -21.99
CA SER A 162 -27.02 -27.17 -21.09
C SER A 162 -27.36 -28.14 -19.96
N VAL A 163 -26.67 -28.03 -18.87
CA VAL A 163 -27.08 -28.23 -17.44
C VAL A 163 -25.91 -27.77 -16.61
N ALA A 164 -26.10 -26.93 -15.59
CA ALA A 164 -25.06 -26.61 -14.64
C ALA A 164 -24.53 -27.93 -14.04
N ALA A 165 -23.40 -28.39 -14.56
CA ALA A 165 -22.81 -29.63 -14.05
C ALA A 165 -22.54 -29.47 -12.55
N PRO A 166 -22.83 -30.50 -11.74
CA PRO A 166 -22.58 -30.45 -10.30
C PRO A 166 -21.10 -30.07 -10.06
N ALA A 167 -20.84 -29.34 -8.99
CA ALA A 167 -19.49 -28.92 -8.63
C ALA A 167 -18.58 -30.15 -8.50
N ASN A 168 -17.44 -30.10 -9.15
CA ASN A 168 -16.41 -31.12 -9.09
C ASN A 168 -15.12 -30.53 -8.56
N ASN A 169 -14.79 -30.81 -7.32
CA ASN A 169 -13.56 -30.34 -6.67
C ASN A 169 -12.36 -31.29 -6.86
N ASN A 170 -12.51 -32.36 -7.65
CA ASN A 170 -11.38 -33.22 -8.01
C ASN A 170 -10.70 -32.67 -9.27
N PRO A 171 -9.41 -32.33 -9.21
CA PRO A 171 -8.69 -31.91 -10.40
C PRO A 171 -8.52 -33.09 -11.36
N PRO A 172 -8.42 -32.85 -12.69
CA PRO A 172 -8.21 -33.92 -13.64
C PRO A 172 -6.89 -34.66 -13.34
N GLY A 173 -6.87 -35.99 -13.52
CA GLY A 173 -5.65 -36.78 -13.36
C GLY A 173 -4.66 -36.56 -14.52
N THR A 174 -5.16 -36.29 -15.74
CA THR A 174 -4.35 -36.01 -16.93
C THR A 174 -5.15 -35.21 -17.97
N GLY A 175 -4.46 -34.34 -18.70
CA GLY A 175 -5.03 -33.58 -19.80
C GLY A 175 -5.91 -32.41 -19.36
N TYR A 176 -6.75 -31.95 -20.27
CA TYR A 176 -7.61 -30.76 -20.09
C TYR A 176 -8.96 -31.14 -19.51
N SER A 177 -9.43 -30.32 -18.58
CA SER A 177 -10.80 -30.32 -18.07
C SER A 177 -11.32 -28.86 -17.93
N ARG A 178 -12.63 -28.69 -18.12
CA ARG A 178 -13.37 -27.49 -17.73
C ARG A 178 -14.45 -27.92 -16.76
N GLN A 179 -14.39 -27.42 -15.53
CA GLN A 179 -15.24 -27.85 -14.45
C GLN A 179 -15.68 -26.71 -13.54
N THR A 180 -16.79 -26.85 -12.86
CA THR A 180 -17.20 -25.92 -11.79
C THR A 180 -16.61 -26.41 -10.47
N VAL A 181 -15.91 -25.54 -9.77
CA VAL A 181 -15.32 -25.81 -8.44
C VAL A 181 -15.98 -24.92 -7.42
N SER A 182 -16.39 -25.49 -6.30
CA SER A 182 -17.03 -24.76 -5.19
C SER A 182 -16.09 -24.64 -4.01
N SER A 183 -16.09 -23.46 -3.40
CA SER A 183 -15.37 -23.13 -2.17
C SER A 183 -16.21 -22.27 -1.24
N ASP A 184 -15.66 -21.86 -0.12
CA ASP A 184 -16.22 -20.84 0.79
C ASP A 184 -16.40 -19.45 0.15
N ALA A 185 -15.68 -19.17 -0.96
CA ALA A 185 -15.81 -17.94 -1.73
C ALA A 185 -16.91 -18.01 -2.83
N GLY A 186 -17.55 -19.17 -3.01
CA GLY A 186 -18.53 -19.40 -4.07
C GLY A 186 -18.10 -20.46 -5.07
N SER A 187 -18.85 -20.56 -6.18
CA SER A 187 -18.59 -21.52 -7.27
C SER A 187 -18.02 -20.80 -8.49
N PHE A 188 -16.93 -21.34 -9.04
CA PHE A 188 -16.23 -20.76 -10.17
C PHE A 188 -15.94 -21.81 -11.23
N VAL A 189 -15.99 -21.39 -12.49
CA VAL A 189 -15.55 -22.23 -13.60
C VAL A 189 -14.02 -22.22 -13.65
N VAL A 190 -13.42 -23.40 -13.79
CA VAL A 190 -11.97 -23.58 -13.90
C VAL A 190 -11.66 -24.34 -15.19
N SER A 191 -10.80 -23.74 -16.02
CA SER A 191 -10.16 -24.43 -17.14
C SER A 191 -8.77 -24.87 -16.67
N ILE A 192 -8.50 -26.18 -16.66
CA ILE A 192 -7.30 -26.74 -16.04
C ILE A 192 -6.69 -27.83 -16.91
N VAL A 193 -5.37 -27.85 -17.03
CA VAL A 193 -4.58 -28.92 -17.66
C VAL A 193 -3.67 -29.54 -16.63
N SER A 194 -3.65 -30.86 -16.55
CA SER A 194 -2.80 -31.62 -15.66
C SER A 194 -1.81 -32.49 -16.46
N ALA A 195 -0.62 -32.68 -15.89
CA ALA A 195 0.39 -33.56 -16.44
C ALA A 195 1.23 -34.21 -15.32
N ASP A 196 1.55 -35.46 -15.49
CA ASP A 196 2.45 -36.17 -14.59
C ASP A 196 3.91 -35.77 -14.84
N LEU A 197 4.65 -35.40 -13.80
CA LEU A 197 6.05 -34.95 -13.86
C LEU A 197 7.02 -36.05 -14.24
N GLY A 198 6.65 -37.32 -14.12
CA GLY A 198 7.45 -38.48 -14.59
C GLY A 198 7.56 -38.57 -16.11
N SER A 199 6.48 -38.17 -16.81
CA SER A 199 6.38 -38.20 -18.28
C SER A 199 6.44 -36.85 -18.96
N THR A 200 6.38 -35.77 -18.16
CA THR A 200 6.35 -34.39 -18.64
C THR A 200 7.54 -33.59 -18.13
N ARG A 201 8.17 -32.85 -19.03
CA ARG A 201 9.12 -31.80 -18.71
C ARG A 201 8.40 -30.45 -18.76
N VAL A 202 8.50 -29.67 -17.70
CA VAL A 202 7.97 -28.31 -17.65
C VAL A 202 9.08 -27.32 -17.92
N ILE A 203 8.91 -26.46 -18.91
CA ILE A 203 9.89 -25.46 -19.31
C ILE A 203 9.28 -24.06 -19.25
N VAL A 204 10.14 -23.07 -19.07
CA VAL A 204 9.82 -21.66 -19.26
C VAL A 204 10.48 -21.18 -20.54
N ASP A 205 9.72 -20.56 -21.43
CA ASP A 205 10.23 -20.03 -22.68
C ASP A 205 10.02 -18.50 -22.74
N THR A 206 10.96 -17.77 -23.38
CA THR A 206 10.98 -16.30 -23.43
C THR A 206 11.02 -15.81 -24.87
N ALA A 207 10.36 -14.69 -25.18
CA ALA A 207 10.42 -14.07 -26.52
C ALA A 207 11.77 -13.41 -26.79
N SER A 208 12.40 -12.82 -25.77
CA SER A 208 13.75 -12.28 -25.86
C SER A 208 14.79 -13.31 -25.43
N ASP A 209 16.01 -13.14 -25.93
CA ASP A 209 17.16 -13.99 -25.61
C ASP A 209 17.94 -13.53 -24.36
N SER A 210 17.70 -12.30 -23.90
CA SER A 210 18.33 -11.69 -22.73
C SER A 210 17.41 -10.64 -22.09
N ASP A 211 17.87 -10.03 -20.99
CA ASP A 211 17.20 -8.91 -20.33
C ASP A 211 16.82 -7.82 -21.34
N CYS A 212 15.60 -7.29 -21.17
CA CYS A 212 15.06 -6.27 -22.05
C CYS A 212 14.25 -5.27 -21.22
N ALA A 213 14.61 -3.98 -21.26
CA ALA A 213 14.02 -2.95 -20.44
C ALA A 213 12.84 -2.21 -21.11
N ASN A 214 12.79 -2.14 -22.45
CA ASN A 214 11.76 -1.41 -23.18
C ASN A 214 11.63 -1.93 -24.62
N ASN A 215 10.39 -1.83 -25.17
CA ASN A 215 10.06 -2.36 -26.50
C ASN A 215 10.48 -3.84 -26.71
N CYS A 216 10.27 -4.62 -25.66
CA CYS A 216 10.69 -6.01 -25.64
C CYS A 216 9.87 -6.87 -26.60
N PRO A 217 10.47 -7.92 -27.20
CA PRO A 217 9.75 -8.85 -28.03
C PRO A 217 8.70 -9.61 -27.22
N VAL A 218 7.55 -9.86 -27.83
CA VAL A 218 6.45 -10.65 -27.30
C VAL A 218 5.90 -11.57 -28.38
N LEU A 219 5.36 -12.72 -28.00
CA LEU A 219 4.84 -13.74 -28.92
C LEU A 219 3.47 -14.23 -28.45
N PRO A 220 2.58 -14.64 -29.37
CA PRO A 220 1.36 -15.34 -28.97
C PRO A 220 1.70 -16.71 -28.36
N LEU A 221 0.87 -17.18 -27.40
CA LEU A 221 1.10 -18.47 -26.71
C LEU A 221 1.23 -19.64 -27.71
N GLY A 222 0.45 -19.65 -28.77
CA GLY A 222 0.53 -20.68 -29.80
C GLY A 222 1.91 -20.80 -30.45
N THR A 223 2.64 -19.68 -30.62
CA THR A 223 4.03 -19.69 -31.14
C THR A 223 5.00 -20.34 -30.15
N TYR A 224 4.88 -20.05 -28.84
CA TYR A 224 5.67 -20.75 -27.83
C TYR A 224 5.45 -22.26 -27.85
N VAL A 225 4.16 -22.64 -27.92
CA VAL A 225 3.78 -24.08 -27.98
C VAL A 225 4.39 -24.77 -29.20
N SER A 226 4.21 -24.19 -30.40
CA SER A 226 4.67 -24.81 -31.64
C SER A 226 6.20 -24.90 -31.71
N ARG A 227 6.92 -23.81 -31.37
CA ARG A 227 8.40 -23.80 -31.44
C ARG A 227 9.08 -24.71 -30.41
N SER A 228 8.39 -25.06 -29.32
CA SER A 228 8.90 -25.93 -28.26
C SER A 228 8.38 -27.36 -28.36
N GLY A 229 7.52 -27.69 -29.33
CA GLY A 229 6.86 -28.99 -29.41
C GLY A 229 6.00 -29.31 -28.18
N ALA A 230 5.48 -28.28 -27.52
CA ALA A 230 4.69 -28.45 -26.31
C ALA A 230 3.27 -28.94 -26.62
N PHE A 231 2.71 -29.78 -25.77
CA PHE A 231 1.30 -30.21 -25.88
C PHE A 231 0.34 -29.33 -25.10
N ALA A 232 0.84 -28.56 -24.10
CA ALA A 232 0.09 -27.60 -23.36
C ALA A 232 0.97 -26.39 -22.95
N GLY A 233 0.34 -25.29 -22.66
CA GLY A 233 1.03 -24.08 -22.21
C GLY A 233 0.08 -23.04 -21.64
N ILE A 234 0.64 -22.13 -20.85
CA ILE A 234 -0.05 -20.99 -20.22
C ILE A 234 0.86 -19.76 -20.25
N ASN A 235 0.26 -18.56 -20.21
CA ASN A 235 1.01 -17.32 -20.03
C ASN A 235 1.87 -17.36 -18.77
N GLY A 236 2.95 -16.57 -18.76
CA GLY A 236 3.92 -16.56 -17.66
C GLY A 236 3.72 -15.44 -16.65
N SER A 237 4.81 -14.72 -16.35
CA SER A 237 4.86 -13.68 -15.31
C SER A 237 4.20 -12.37 -15.73
N TYR A 238 3.92 -11.51 -14.75
CA TYR A 238 3.55 -10.11 -14.98
C TYR A 238 4.58 -9.41 -15.85
N PHE A 239 4.09 -8.53 -16.70
CA PHE A 239 4.88 -7.66 -17.54
C PHE A 239 4.15 -6.35 -17.82
N CYS A 240 4.79 -5.44 -18.51
CA CYS A 240 4.27 -4.11 -18.81
C CYS A 240 3.77 -4.04 -20.27
N PRO A 241 2.47 -4.28 -20.54
CA PRO A 241 1.95 -4.32 -21.90
C PRO A 241 2.04 -2.97 -22.63
N ALA A 242 2.23 -2.99 -23.94
CA ALA A 242 2.28 -1.78 -24.76
C ALA A 242 1.00 -0.94 -24.74
N SER A 243 -0.16 -1.58 -24.45
CA SER A 243 -1.46 -0.90 -24.34
C SER A 243 -1.62 -0.08 -23.07
N TYR A 244 -0.78 -0.26 -22.06
CA TYR A 244 -0.94 0.40 -20.77
C TYR A 244 -0.17 1.72 -20.70
N PRO A 245 -0.85 2.85 -20.37
CA PRO A 245 -0.17 4.15 -20.22
C PRO A 245 0.92 4.12 -19.13
N SER A 246 0.74 3.33 -18.06
CA SER A 246 1.72 3.16 -16.99
C SER A 246 3.01 2.46 -17.43
N CYS A 247 3.01 1.89 -18.65
CA CYS A 247 4.11 1.12 -19.22
C CYS A 247 4.97 1.91 -20.24
N VAL A 248 4.72 3.19 -20.42
CA VAL A 248 5.56 4.04 -21.26
C VAL A 248 7.00 4.02 -20.77
N GLY A 249 7.95 3.76 -21.67
CA GLY A 249 9.39 3.65 -21.37
C GLY A 249 9.84 2.27 -20.86
N LYS A 250 8.92 1.33 -20.62
CA LYS A 250 9.20 -0.06 -20.23
C LYS A 250 8.27 -1.06 -20.92
N THR A 251 7.92 -0.76 -22.15
CA THR A 251 6.94 -1.51 -22.95
C THR A 251 7.37 -2.96 -23.14
N ASN A 252 6.45 -3.87 -22.83
CA ASN A 252 6.60 -5.34 -22.91
C ASN A 252 7.73 -5.92 -22.04
N SER A 253 8.36 -5.12 -21.17
CA SER A 253 9.36 -5.62 -20.22
C SER A 253 8.71 -6.35 -19.04
N PHE A 254 9.46 -7.25 -18.40
CA PHE A 254 9.12 -7.85 -17.11
C PHE A 254 10.33 -7.76 -16.18
N ASP A 255 10.06 -7.60 -14.88
CA ASP A 255 11.10 -7.28 -13.90
C ASP A 255 11.40 -8.45 -12.94
N LEU A 256 10.59 -9.51 -13.01
CA LEU A 256 10.69 -10.65 -12.10
C LEU A 256 11.77 -11.64 -12.54
N LEU A 257 12.40 -12.29 -11.55
CA LEU A 257 13.44 -13.30 -11.80
C LEU A 257 12.86 -14.46 -12.61
N LEU A 258 13.56 -14.83 -13.65
CA LEU A 258 13.21 -15.95 -14.50
C LEU A 258 14.48 -16.66 -15.00
N MET A 259 14.43 -17.98 -15.16
CA MET A 259 15.39 -18.74 -15.95
C MET A 259 14.64 -19.54 -17.01
N ASN A 260 14.98 -19.34 -18.28
CA ASN A 260 14.31 -20.01 -19.39
C ASN A 260 14.92 -21.42 -19.70
N LYS A 261 14.31 -22.12 -20.65
CA LYS A 261 14.73 -23.45 -21.14
C LYS A 261 16.19 -23.50 -21.61
N ASN A 262 16.78 -22.37 -22.02
CA ASN A 262 18.16 -22.24 -22.47
C ASN A 262 19.13 -21.95 -21.34
N LYS A 263 18.66 -21.95 -20.08
CA LYS A 263 19.41 -21.57 -18.86
C LYS A 263 19.84 -20.11 -18.83
N THR A 264 19.19 -19.26 -19.62
CA THR A 264 19.38 -17.81 -19.56
C THR A 264 18.62 -17.25 -18.37
N TYR A 265 19.33 -16.49 -17.54
CA TYR A 265 18.74 -15.75 -16.42
C TYR A 265 18.23 -14.40 -16.89
N PHE A 266 17.06 -14.03 -16.42
CA PHE A 266 16.45 -12.73 -16.63
C PHE A 266 16.31 -12.03 -15.27
N ASN A 267 16.62 -10.73 -15.23
CA ASN A 267 16.50 -9.86 -14.07
C ASN A 267 17.28 -10.36 -12.84
N SER A 268 18.37 -11.07 -13.07
CA SER A 268 19.15 -11.73 -12.03
C SER A 268 19.87 -10.75 -11.09
N ALA A 269 20.08 -9.50 -11.52
CA ALA A 269 20.64 -8.42 -10.72
C ALA A 269 19.58 -7.62 -9.95
N ASN A 270 18.29 -7.85 -10.20
CA ASN A 270 17.21 -7.10 -9.56
C ASN A 270 16.87 -7.68 -8.19
N ASN A 271 17.62 -7.29 -7.17
CA ASN A 271 17.42 -7.75 -5.80
C ASN A 271 16.10 -7.26 -5.18
N VAL A 272 15.48 -6.20 -5.70
CA VAL A 272 14.19 -5.67 -5.20
C VAL A 272 13.08 -6.73 -5.30
N TYR A 273 13.09 -7.54 -6.36
CA TYR A 273 12.08 -8.57 -6.60
C TYR A 273 12.47 -9.97 -6.13
N SER A 274 13.63 -10.14 -5.50
CA SER A 274 14.05 -11.45 -5.00
C SER A 274 13.21 -11.98 -3.82
N GLY A 275 12.44 -11.09 -3.16
CA GLY A 275 11.44 -11.43 -2.16
C GLY A 275 10.12 -11.98 -2.71
N ASN A 276 9.87 -11.89 -4.04
CA ASN A 276 8.65 -12.45 -4.63
C ASN A 276 8.72 -13.98 -4.76
N PRO A 277 7.56 -14.68 -4.66
CA PRO A 277 7.50 -16.12 -4.83
C PRO A 277 8.02 -16.60 -6.20
N ALA A 278 8.44 -17.85 -6.26
CA ALA A 278 8.83 -18.48 -7.51
C ALA A 278 8.43 -19.96 -7.56
N VAL A 279 8.23 -20.46 -8.78
CA VAL A 279 8.14 -21.88 -9.10
C VAL A 279 9.39 -22.35 -9.82
N ILE A 280 9.95 -23.46 -9.39
CA ILE A 280 11.16 -24.09 -9.92
C ILE A 280 10.77 -25.46 -10.50
N PHE A 281 11.04 -25.64 -11.78
CA PHE A 281 10.79 -26.88 -12.50
C PHE A 281 12.10 -27.66 -12.67
N SER A 282 12.17 -28.84 -12.08
CA SER A 282 13.32 -29.73 -12.17
C SER A 282 12.93 -31.01 -12.89
N PRO A 283 13.90 -31.79 -13.38
CA PRO A 283 13.61 -33.10 -13.96
C PRO A 283 12.85 -34.00 -12.96
N GLY A 284 11.53 -34.22 -13.18
CA GLY A 284 10.65 -35.06 -12.36
C GLY A 284 10.16 -34.45 -11.07
N SER A 285 10.39 -33.17 -10.83
CA SER A 285 9.91 -32.48 -9.61
C SER A 285 9.58 -31.02 -9.84
N ILE A 286 8.79 -30.46 -8.92
CA ILE A 286 8.41 -29.05 -8.88
C ILE A 286 8.56 -28.56 -7.47
N ARG A 287 9.04 -27.34 -7.30
CA ARG A 287 9.20 -26.69 -6.00
C ARG A 287 8.67 -25.26 -6.07
N PHE A 288 7.91 -24.89 -5.06
CA PHE A 288 7.48 -23.51 -4.85
C PHE A 288 8.25 -22.91 -3.67
N VAL A 289 8.67 -21.66 -3.81
CA VAL A 289 9.35 -20.91 -2.76
C VAL A 289 8.62 -19.60 -2.51
N SER A 290 8.60 -19.14 -1.26
CA SER A 290 7.97 -17.88 -0.87
C SER A 290 8.77 -16.66 -1.30
N ALA A 291 10.08 -16.84 -1.58
CA ALA A 291 10.96 -15.81 -2.10
C ALA A 291 11.90 -16.41 -3.14
N ALA A 292 12.06 -15.77 -4.29
CA ALA A 292 12.93 -16.22 -5.37
C ALA A 292 14.40 -16.34 -4.94
N SER A 293 14.83 -15.62 -3.91
CA SER A 293 16.15 -15.76 -3.27
C SER A 293 16.40 -17.16 -2.69
N GLN A 294 15.34 -17.91 -2.35
CA GLN A 294 15.41 -19.30 -1.83
C GLN A 294 15.65 -20.34 -2.92
N TRP A 295 15.65 -19.94 -4.19
CA TRP A 295 15.93 -20.88 -5.27
C TRP A 295 17.38 -21.40 -5.24
N GLY A 296 18.36 -20.57 -4.89
CA GLY A 296 19.78 -20.91 -4.89
C GLY A 296 20.45 -20.83 -6.28
N ARG A 297 19.70 -20.43 -7.31
CA ARG A 297 20.16 -20.26 -8.71
C ARG A 297 20.83 -21.52 -9.31
N ASP A 298 20.28 -22.69 -8.97
CA ASP A 298 20.70 -23.94 -9.57
C ASP A 298 20.34 -23.97 -11.07
N THR A 299 21.34 -24.14 -11.92
CA THR A 299 21.19 -24.26 -13.39
C THR A 299 20.79 -25.66 -13.86
N GLY A 300 20.80 -26.66 -12.98
CA GLY A 300 20.36 -28.03 -13.30
C GLY A 300 18.85 -28.16 -13.52
N VAL A 301 18.06 -27.19 -13.06
CA VAL A 301 16.59 -27.16 -13.20
C VAL A 301 16.16 -26.85 -14.64
N ASP A 302 14.96 -27.23 -15.04
CA ASP A 302 14.42 -27.06 -16.40
C ASP A 302 13.96 -25.63 -16.69
N GLY A 303 13.57 -24.90 -15.66
CA GLY A 303 13.16 -23.50 -15.73
C GLY A 303 12.71 -22.96 -14.39
N VAL A 304 12.70 -21.65 -14.26
CA VAL A 304 12.22 -20.94 -13.07
C VAL A 304 11.39 -19.74 -13.49
N LEU A 305 10.30 -19.51 -12.80
CA LEU A 305 9.47 -18.32 -13.00
C LEU A 305 9.05 -17.75 -11.65
N SER A 306 9.44 -16.50 -11.40
CA SER A 306 8.92 -15.72 -10.29
C SER A 306 7.68 -14.96 -10.71
N ASN A 307 6.68 -14.94 -9.85
CA ASN A 307 5.49 -14.10 -9.95
C ASN A 307 4.85 -13.96 -8.57
N TYR A 308 3.78 -13.18 -8.44
CA TYR A 308 3.10 -12.99 -7.17
C TYR A 308 1.57 -12.82 -7.35
N PRO A 309 0.82 -13.09 -6.27
CA PRO A 309 1.23 -13.68 -5.01
C PRO A 309 1.37 -15.22 -5.09
N LEU A 310 2.03 -15.82 -4.09
CA LEU A 310 1.84 -17.24 -3.79
C LEU A 310 0.42 -17.43 -3.26
N LEU A 311 -0.33 -18.36 -3.84
CA LEU A 311 -1.77 -18.54 -3.55
C LEU A 311 -1.99 -19.59 -2.46
N VAL A 312 -1.34 -20.73 -2.61
CA VAL A 312 -1.42 -21.87 -1.72
C VAL A 312 -0.01 -22.39 -1.43
N SER A 313 0.24 -22.76 -0.18
CA SER A 313 1.50 -23.40 0.26
C SER A 313 1.18 -24.46 1.32
N GLY A 314 1.69 -25.68 1.11
CA GLY A 314 1.43 -26.82 2.00
C GLY A 314 -0.08 -27.12 2.18
N GLY A 315 -0.89 -26.91 1.13
CA GLY A 315 -2.34 -27.11 1.17
C GLY A 315 -3.15 -26.00 1.83
N ASN A 316 -2.49 -24.92 2.28
CA ASN A 316 -3.15 -23.79 2.93
C ASN A 316 -3.15 -22.55 2.04
N VAL A 317 -4.26 -21.79 2.07
CA VAL A 317 -4.31 -20.46 1.46
C VAL A 317 -3.35 -19.53 2.19
N VAL A 318 -2.42 -18.91 1.44
CA VAL A 318 -1.44 -17.97 1.98
C VAL A 318 -1.64 -16.53 1.45
N PHE A 319 -2.63 -16.36 0.56
CA PHE A 319 -3.03 -15.04 0.05
C PHE A 319 -4.52 -14.80 0.26
N GLY A 320 -4.85 -13.91 1.20
CA GLY A 320 -6.23 -13.53 1.53
C GLY A 320 -6.76 -12.29 0.79
N GLY A 321 -5.91 -11.62 0.04
CA GLY A 321 -6.20 -10.35 -0.66
C GLY A 321 -5.31 -9.21 -0.18
N ASN A 322 -5.32 -8.12 -0.93
CA ASN A 322 -4.62 -6.86 -0.64
C ASN A 322 -5.39 -5.69 -1.26
N ASP A 323 -4.87 -4.47 -1.13
CA ASP A 323 -5.47 -3.24 -1.67
C ASP A 323 -5.14 -2.98 -3.15
N ASP A 324 -4.50 -3.92 -3.86
CA ASP A 324 -4.25 -3.79 -5.29
C ASP A 324 -5.56 -3.91 -6.08
N PRO A 325 -6.01 -2.84 -6.77
CA PRO A 325 -7.27 -2.85 -7.50
C PRO A 325 -7.35 -3.94 -8.57
N LYS A 326 -6.23 -4.27 -9.22
CA LYS A 326 -6.18 -5.31 -10.27
C LYS A 326 -6.30 -6.71 -9.70
N GLN A 327 -5.74 -6.96 -8.51
CA GLN A 327 -5.87 -8.26 -7.84
C GLN A 327 -7.24 -8.42 -7.18
N GLY A 328 -7.86 -7.32 -6.75
CA GLY A 328 -9.22 -7.27 -6.18
C GLY A 328 -10.35 -7.26 -7.20
N SER A 329 -10.09 -6.93 -8.49
CA SER A 329 -11.11 -6.96 -9.54
C SER A 329 -11.44 -8.40 -9.97
N LYS A 330 -12.65 -8.61 -10.53
CA LYS A 330 -13.05 -9.90 -11.11
C LYS A 330 -12.47 -10.05 -12.53
N GLY A 331 -11.82 -11.18 -12.81
CA GLY A 331 -11.25 -11.47 -14.12
C GLY A 331 -10.80 -12.91 -14.25
N ASN A 332 -10.18 -13.24 -15.37
CA ASN A 332 -9.54 -14.54 -15.57
C ASN A 332 -8.22 -14.57 -14.81
N ARG A 333 -8.01 -15.58 -13.95
CA ARG A 333 -6.86 -15.73 -13.07
C ARG A 333 -6.06 -16.97 -13.44
N SER A 334 -4.91 -16.75 -14.07
CA SER A 334 -3.99 -17.80 -14.46
C SER A 334 -3.18 -18.29 -13.26
N PHE A 335 -2.93 -19.58 -13.20
CA PHE A 335 -2.13 -20.18 -12.13
C PHE A 335 -1.27 -21.34 -12.62
N VAL A 336 -0.20 -21.64 -11.88
CA VAL A 336 0.51 -22.90 -11.88
C VAL A 336 0.46 -23.50 -10.49
N ALA A 337 0.23 -24.83 -10.38
CA ALA A 337 0.05 -25.50 -9.10
C ALA A 337 0.58 -26.95 -9.17
N ASN A 338 0.69 -27.62 -8.01
CA ASN A 338 0.95 -29.06 -7.93
C ASN A 338 0.09 -29.74 -6.88
N LYS A 339 -0.07 -31.06 -7.10
CA LYS A 339 -0.58 -32.02 -6.10
C LYS A 339 0.20 -33.31 -6.29
N GLY A 340 1.03 -33.65 -5.30
CA GLY A 340 1.99 -34.76 -5.46
C GLY A 340 2.88 -34.58 -6.69
N ASN A 341 2.98 -35.59 -7.50
CA ASN A 341 3.78 -35.61 -8.73
C ASN A 341 3.04 -35.06 -9.97
N THR A 342 1.86 -34.45 -9.79
CA THR A 342 1.08 -33.86 -10.89
C THR A 342 1.24 -32.37 -10.87
N VAL A 343 1.61 -31.77 -12.00
CA VAL A 343 1.63 -30.34 -12.25
C VAL A 343 0.34 -29.89 -12.95
N TYR A 344 -0.15 -28.75 -12.58
CA TYR A 344 -1.35 -28.13 -13.12
C TYR A 344 -1.07 -26.72 -13.61
N ILE A 345 -1.59 -26.39 -14.78
CA ILE A 345 -1.73 -25.01 -15.28
C ILE A 345 -3.20 -24.75 -15.54
N GLY A 346 -3.69 -23.58 -15.22
CA GLY A 346 -5.11 -23.34 -15.41
C GLY A 346 -5.53 -21.89 -15.20
N VAL A 347 -6.84 -21.68 -15.41
CA VAL A 347 -7.48 -20.37 -15.30
C VAL A 347 -8.75 -20.52 -14.47
N VAL A 348 -8.85 -19.76 -13.40
CA VAL A 348 -10.11 -19.54 -12.66
C VAL A 348 -10.82 -18.37 -13.32
N HIS A 349 -12.02 -18.59 -13.83
CA HIS A 349 -12.78 -17.59 -14.57
C HIS A 349 -13.54 -16.66 -13.62
N SER A 350 -13.56 -15.36 -13.92
CA SER A 350 -14.36 -14.35 -13.23
C SER A 350 -14.12 -14.29 -11.71
N ALA A 351 -12.88 -14.49 -11.29
CA ALA A 351 -12.46 -14.49 -9.90
C ALA A 351 -11.53 -13.31 -9.58
N THR A 352 -11.46 -12.91 -8.31
CA THR A 352 -10.35 -12.15 -7.76
C THR A 352 -9.14 -13.08 -7.54
N VAL A 353 -7.96 -12.53 -7.30
CA VAL A 353 -6.77 -13.35 -7.00
C VAL A 353 -6.96 -14.12 -5.69
N SER A 354 -7.61 -13.53 -4.68
CA SER A 354 -7.88 -14.20 -3.40
C SER A 354 -8.91 -15.31 -3.53
N GLU A 355 -9.92 -15.16 -4.38
CA GLU A 355 -10.88 -16.22 -4.68
C GLU A 355 -10.21 -17.38 -5.43
N SER A 356 -9.27 -17.08 -6.36
CA SER A 356 -8.51 -18.15 -7.04
C SER A 356 -7.68 -18.98 -6.06
N ALA A 357 -7.12 -18.37 -5.01
CA ALA A 357 -6.41 -19.10 -3.95
C ALA A 357 -7.33 -20.09 -3.21
N ARG A 358 -8.57 -19.69 -2.90
CA ARG A 358 -9.57 -20.55 -2.25
C ARG A 358 -10.04 -21.68 -3.15
N ILE A 359 -10.16 -21.42 -4.46
CA ILE A 359 -10.47 -22.44 -5.47
C ILE A 359 -9.33 -23.48 -5.58
N LEU A 360 -8.07 -23.05 -5.58
CA LEU A 360 -6.93 -23.98 -5.57
C LEU A 360 -6.89 -24.84 -4.31
N LYS A 361 -7.23 -24.29 -3.14
CA LYS A 361 -7.39 -25.07 -1.92
C LYS A 361 -8.55 -26.08 -2.05
N ALA A 362 -9.69 -25.67 -2.61
CA ALA A 362 -10.84 -26.55 -2.82
C ALA A 362 -10.51 -27.70 -3.78
N LEU A 363 -9.61 -27.51 -4.75
CA LEU A 363 -9.03 -28.53 -5.61
C LEU A 363 -7.97 -29.39 -4.91
N SER A 364 -7.69 -29.15 -3.62
CA SER A 364 -6.65 -29.84 -2.84
C SER A 364 -5.24 -29.68 -3.44
N MET A 365 -4.93 -28.50 -4.02
CA MET A 365 -3.57 -28.22 -4.46
C MET A 365 -2.64 -28.05 -3.26
N GLU A 366 -1.46 -28.64 -3.32
CA GLU A 366 -0.43 -28.49 -2.29
C GLU A 366 0.22 -27.12 -2.33
N ASN A 367 0.58 -26.68 -3.54
CA ASN A 367 1.14 -25.34 -3.76
C ASN A 367 0.55 -24.74 -5.03
N GLY A 368 0.50 -23.41 -5.10
CA GLY A 368 0.00 -22.69 -6.26
C GLY A 368 0.50 -21.27 -6.31
N LEU A 369 0.94 -20.83 -7.48
CA LEU A 369 1.45 -19.50 -7.76
C LEU A 369 0.55 -18.82 -8.78
N ASN A 370 0.20 -17.57 -8.51
CA ASN A 370 -0.50 -16.71 -9.46
C ASN A 370 0.42 -16.38 -10.64
N LEU A 371 -0.14 -16.36 -11.83
CA LEU A 371 0.53 -15.92 -13.07
C LEU A 371 -0.03 -14.58 -13.52
N ASP A 372 0.36 -14.08 -14.70
CA ASP A 372 -0.24 -12.89 -15.28
C ASP A 372 -1.72 -13.13 -15.60
N ASN A 373 -2.54 -12.10 -15.50
CA ASN A 373 -3.99 -12.18 -15.45
C ASN A 373 -4.65 -11.26 -16.50
N GLY A 374 -5.98 -11.24 -16.50
CA GLY A 374 -6.76 -10.34 -17.34
C GLY A 374 -6.52 -10.56 -18.84
N GLY A 375 -6.17 -9.49 -19.56
CA GLY A 375 -5.93 -9.53 -21.00
C GLY A 375 -4.73 -10.40 -21.44
N SER A 376 -3.84 -10.76 -20.52
CA SER A 376 -2.70 -11.67 -20.78
C SER A 376 -3.08 -13.14 -20.67
N THR A 377 -4.24 -13.47 -20.12
CA THR A 377 -4.66 -14.85 -19.85
C THR A 377 -4.80 -15.65 -21.14
N ALA A 378 -4.01 -16.72 -21.25
CA ALA A 378 -4.09 -17.65 -22.37
C ALA A 378 -3.73 -19.08 -21.89
N LEU A 379 -4.55 -20.07 -22.24
CA LEU A 379 -4.34 -21.48 -21.94
C LEU A 379 -4.47 -22.31 -23.22
N TRP A 380 -3.49 -23.14 -23.47
CA TRP A 380 -3.41 -24.03 -24.64
C TRP A 380 -3.38 -25.49 -24.21
N SER A 381 -4.19 -26.30 -24.90
CA SER A 381 -4.09 -27.80 -24.86
C SER A 381 -4.71 -28.35 -26.14
N GLY A 382 -3.86 -28.67 -27.15
CA GLY A 382 -4.33 -29.06 -28.48
C GLY A 382 -5.15 -27.94 -29.19
N GLY A 383 -4.90 -26.67 -28.85
CA GLY A 383 -5.62 -25.45 -29.25
C GLY A 383 -5.91 -24.56 -28.07
N TYR A 384 -6.30 -23.31 -28.31
CA TYR A 384 -6.68 -22.40 -27.23
C TYR A 384 -7.92 -22.91 -26.48
N LYS A 385 -7.81 -23.05 -25.18
CA LYS A 385 -8.92 -23.31 -24.24
C LYS A 385 -9.39 -22.02 -23.56
N VAL A 386 -8.46 -21.07 -23.39
CA VAL A 386 -8.71 -19.69 -22.97
C VAL A 386 -7.83 -18.79 -23.83
N GLY A 387 -8.30 -17.64 -24.21
CA GLY A 387 -7.54 -16.68 -25.00
C GLY A 387 -7.99 -16.60 -26.45
N PRO A 388 -7.09 -16.12 -27.37
CA PRO A 388 -5.63 -16.13 -27.32
C PRO A 388 -4.94 -15.14 -26.36
N GLY A 389 -5.64 -14.17 -25.79
CA GLY A 389 -4.99 -13.13 -24.98
C GLY A 389 -4.07 -12.20 -25.80
N ARG A 390 -3.35 -11.30 -25.12
CA ARG A 390 -2.31 -10.47 -25.74
C ARG A 390 -1.03 -11.28 -25.98
N TYR A 391 -0.09 -10.74 -26.74
CA TYR A 391 1.23 -11.33 -26.90
C TYR A 391 2.00 -11.24 -25.58
N LEU A 392 2.84 -12.24 -25.30
CA LEU A 392 3.44 -12.52 -24.02
C LEU A 392 4.97 -12.46 -24.10
N PRO A 393 5.69 -11.96 -23.11
CA PRO A 393 7.16 -12.00 -23.06
C PRO A 393 7.68 -13.39 -22.65
N ASN A 394 6.89 -14.19 -21.92
CA ASN A 394 7.27 -15.54 -21.49
C ASN A 394 6.05 -16.42 -21.24
N ALA A 395 6.26 -17.74 -21.25
CA ALA A 395 5.23 -18.76 -21.06
C ALA A 395 5.76 -19.99 -20.32
N ILE A 396 4.87 -20.69 -19.60
CA ILE A 396 5.11 -22.03 -19.04
C ILE A 396 4.56 -23.07 -20.02
N LEU A 397 5.36 -24.07 -20.37
CA LEU A 397 5.05 -25.05 -21.38
C LEU A 397 5.25 -26.47 -20.86
N PHE A 398 4.35 -27.37 -21.26
CA PHE A 398 4.45 -28.81 -21.01
C PHE A 398 4.92 -29.52 -22.27
N VAL A 399 6.11 -30.11 -22.23
CA VAL A 399 6.69 -30.90 -23.32
C VAL A 399 6.83 -32.35 -22.87
N ARG A 400 6.74 -33.26 -23.80
CA ARG A 400 6.97 -34.71 -23.51
C ARG A 400 8.44 -34.93 -23.19
N ARG A 401 8.72 -35.86 -22.29
CA ARG A 401 10.07 -36.34 -22.01
C ARG A 401 10.51 -37.32 -23.07
#